data_5024a9a6a296a4b78813b620f3072252
#
_entry.id   5024a9a6a296a4b78813b620f3072252
#
_cell.length_a   1.000
_cell.length_b   1.000
_cell.length_c   1.000
_cell.angle_alpha   90.00
_cell.angle_beta   90.00
_cell.angle_gamma   90.00
#
_symmetry.space_group_name_H-M   'P 1'
#
loop_
_entity.id
_entity.type
_entity.pdbx_description
1 polymer ?
#
loop_
_entity_poly.entity_id
_entity_poly.type
_entity_poly.pdbx_seq_one_letter_code
_entity_poly.pdbx_strand_id
1 'polypeptide(L)'
;MRKKALVYPYNILVASLIRHRDYIKNYEVEYVVSPKGLWFGGKDARESDQLFQTGITVTEDYEQALENCDAVIIAEYDTENVPKFYYRIMDRIKQALENRKEVFCTLKLKQESVTWLKRYADLCQAKFVYALDAVKDDLPENLDMHFVKQPETPVVCVLGLSENCSKFELQMQLHR
;
A
#
# COMPACT_ATOMS: atom_id res chain seq x y z
N MET A 1 18.59 -5.77 7.99
CA MET A 1 17.48 -5.58 8.95
C MET A 1 16.33 -4.96 8.18
N ARG A 2 15.09 -5.49 8.28
CA ARG A 2 13.93 -4.89 7.64
C ARG A 2 13.56 -3.60 8.37
N LYS A 3 13.04 -2.62 7.65
CA LYS A 3 12.53 -1.37 8.24
C LYS A 3 11.15 -1.62 8.84
N LYS A 4 10.92 -1.13 10.05
CA LYS A 4 9.59 -1.14 10.67
C LYS A 4 8.66 -0.24 9.87
N ALA A 5 7.55 -0.77 9.42
CA ALA A 5 6.62 -0.05 8.57
C ALA A 5 5.25 0.12 9.21
N LEU A 6 4.68 1.30 8.95
CA LEU A 6 3.31 1.65 9.21
C LEU A 6 2.53 1.62 7.89
N VAL A 7 1.38 0.96 7.86
CA VAL A 7 0.46 0.97 6.71
C VAL A 7 -0.70 1.91 7.00
N TYR A 8 -0.95 2.85 6.07
CA TYR A 8 -2.03 3.84 6.14
C TYR A 8 -2.56 4.18 4.74
N PRO A 9 -3.85 4.42 4.54
CA PRO A 9 -4.94 4.13 5.46
C PRO A 9 -5.33 2.65 5.44
N TYR A 10 -5.61 2.06 6.60
CA TYR A 10 -6.18 0.73 6.63
C TYR A 10 -7.63 0.76 6.15
N ASN A 11 -7.94 -0.17 5.27
CA ASN A 11 -9.27 -0.46 4.78
C ASN A 11 -9.32 -1.93 4.34
N ILE A 12 -10.48 -2.43 3.96
CA ILE A 12 -10.67 -3.85 3.61
C ILE A 12 -9.81 -4.29 2.42
N LEU A 13 -9.51 -3.38 1.47
CA LEU A 13 -8.67 -3.71 0.29
C LEU A 13 -7.21 -3.98 0.69
N VAL A 14 -6.79 -3.46 1.84
CA VAL A 14 -5.42 -3.58 2.34
C VAL A 14 -5.24 -4.80 3.24
N ALA A 15 -6.32 -5.41 3.71
CA ALA A 15 -6.26 -6.56 4.60
C ALA A 15 -5.47 -7.74 4.00
N SER A 16 -5.62 -8.00 2.71
CA SER A 16 -4.83 -9.02 1.99
C SER A 16 -3.33 -8.72 1.99
N LEU A 17 -2.93 -7.45 1.82
CA LEU A 17 -1.52 -7.03 1.94
C LEU A 17 -0.97 -7.36 3.33
N ILE A 18 -1.73 -7.03 4.38
CA ILE A 18 -1.32 -7.29 5.77
C ILE A 18 -1.20 -8.79 6.04
N ARG A 19 -2.13 -9.58 5.53
CA ARG A 19 -2.09 -11.05 5.64
C ARG A 19 -0.84 -11.65 5.00
N HIS A 20 -0.41 -11.09 3.87
CA HIS A 20 0.74 -11.56 3.10
C HIS A 20 2.00 -10.71 3.28
N ARG A 21 2.10 -9.97 4.40
CA ARG A 21 3.22 -9.07 4.70
C ARG A 21 4.60 -9.71 4.66
N ASP A 22 4.69 -11.02 4.86
CA ASP A 22 5.95 -11.75 4.82
C ASP A 22 6.63 -11.72 3.44
N TYR A 23 5.85 -11.45 2.38
CA TYR A 23 6.39 -11.25 1.02
C TYR A 23 7.02 -9.87 0.82
N ILE A 24 6.80 -8.92 1.73
CA ILE A 24 7.40 -7.58 1.67
C ILE A 24 8.83 -7.65 2.18
N LYS A 25 9.80 -7.81 1.26
CA LYS A 25 11.20 -8.12 1.62
C LYS A 25 11.89 -7.01 2.41
N ASN A 26 11.60 -5.74 2.12
CA ASN A 26 12.32 -4.58 2.64
C ASN A 26 11.70 -4.00 3.92
N TYR A 27 10.44 -4.35 4.20
CA TYR A 27 9.68 -3.79 5.31
C TYR A 27 9.13 -4.89 6.19
N GLU A 28 9.03 -4.59 7.48
CA GLU A 28 8.30 -5.36 8.48
C GLU A 28 7.11 -4.55 8.93
N VAL A 29 5.90 -4.98 8.58
CA VAL A 29 4.67 -4.27 8.93
C VAL A 29 4.36 -4.51 10.40
N GLU A 30 4.60 -3.50 11.23
CA GLU A 30 4.31 -3.55 12.68
C GLU A 30 3.07 -2.74 13.04
N TYR A 31 2.78 -1.67 12.29
CA TYR A 31 1.68 -0.76 12.58
C TYR A 31 0.70 -0.70 11.42
N VAL A 32 -0.57 -0.75 11.75
CA VAL A 32 -1.67 -0.60 10.79
C VAL A 32 -2.62 0.45 11.32
N VAL A 33 -2.78 1.54 10.57
CA VAL A 33 -3.54 2.70 11.03
C VAL A 33 -4.75 2.95 10.15
N SER A 34 -5.91 3.00 10.78
CA SER A 34 -7.16 3.40 10.15
C SER A 34 -7.44 4.88 10.39
N PRO A 35 -8.00 5.60 9.41
CA PRO A 35 -8.60 6.89 9.68
C PRO A 35 -9.67 6.80 10.77
N LYS A 36 -9.73 7.81 11.66
CA LYS A 36 -10.75 7.88 12.71
C LYS A 36 -12.16 7.81 12.11
N GLY A 37 -13.03 7.06 12.77
CA GLY A 37 -14.43 6.94 12.42
C GLY A 37 -14.77 5.83 11.40
N LEU A 38 -13.81 5.00 11.00
CA LEU A 38 -14.05 3.85 10.12
C LEU A 38 -14.28 2.53 10.89
N TRP A 39 -14.40 2.57 12.21
CA TRP A 39 -14.77 1.43 13.07
C TRP A 39 -13.79 0.26 13.08
N PHE A 40 -12.56 0.44 12.57
CA PHE A 40 -11.53 -0.60 12.56
C PHE A 40 -10.63 -0.56 13.80
N GLY A 41 -10.57 0.55 14.52
CA GLY A 41 -9.72 0.71 15.70
C GLY A 41 -9.96 -0.35 16.74
N GLY A 42 -8.88 -0.93 17.29
CA GLY A 42 -8.92 -1.98 18.30
C GLY A 42 -9.20 -3.38 17.76
N LYS A 43 -9.45 -3.54 16.45
CA LYS A 43 -9.69 -4.85 15.81
C LYS A 43 -8.40 -5.41 15.21
N ASP A 44 -8.36 -6.73 14.98
CA ASP A 44 -7.30 -7.34 14.19
C ASP A 44 -7.35 -6.84 12.73
N ALA A 45 -6.20 -6.63 12.12
CA ALA A 45 -6.07 -6.14 10.73
C ALA A 45 -6.38 -7.25 9.70
N ARG A 46 -7.55 -7.85 9.80
CA ARG A 46 -8.05 -8.92 8.93
C ARG A 46 -9.33 -8.50 8.19
N GLU A 47 -9.64 -9.20 7.12
CA GLU A 47 -10.98 -9.13 6.51
C GLU A 47 -12.04 -9.70 7.49
N SER A 48 -13.25 -9.15 7.44
CA SER A 48 -14.31 -9.38 8.44
C SER A 48 -14.74 -10.84 8.62
N ASP A 49 -14.52 -11.67 7.61
CA ASP A 49 -14.99 -13.05 7.50
C ASP A 49 -13.86 -14.08 7.53
N GLN A 50 -12.64 -13.69 7.84
CA GLN A 50 -11.51 -14.60 7.78
C GLN A 50 -11.23 -15.29 9.12
N LEU A 51 -10.98 -16.60 9.00
CA LEU A 51 -10.60 -17.48 10.10
C LEU A 51 -9.21 -17.16 10.68
N PHE A 52 -8.36 -16.43 9.93
CA PHE A 52 -6.98 -16.16 10.32
C PHE A 52 -6.83 -14.77 10.93
N GLN A 53 -6.25 -14.74 12.11
CA GLN A 53 -5.81 -13.50 12.73
C GLN A 53 -4.45 -13.11 12.17
N THR A 54 -4.26 -11.80 11.92
CA THR A 54 -2.96 -11.27 11.50
C THR A 54 -2.02 -11.04 12.68
N GLY A 55 -2.57 -10.94 13.88
CA GLY A 55 -1.85 -10.59 15.10
C GLY A 55 -1.49 -9.11 15.20
N ILE A 56 -1.94 -8.29 14.23
CA ILE A 56 -1.72 -6.84 14.24
C ILE A 56 -3.03 -6.14 14.58
N THR A 57 -3.03 -5.37 15.65
CA THR A 57 -4.19 -4.54 16.01
C THR A 57 -4.19 -3.24 15.24
N VAL A 58 -5.31 -2.91 14.61
CA VAL A 58 -5.51 -1.63 13.94
C VAL A 58 -5.61 -0.52 14.99
N THR A 59 -4.79 0.52 14.84
CA THR A 59 -4.89 1.74 15.65
C THR A 59 -5.51 2.89 14.86
N GLU A 60 -6.02 3.89 15.54
CA GLU A 60 -6.43 5.18 14.97
C GLU A 60 -5.42 6.30 15.31
N ASP A 61 -4.38 5.97 16.05
CA ASP A 61 -3.33 6.90 16.47
C ASP A 61 -2.16 6.84 15.48
N TYR A 62 -2.26 7.70 14.47
CA TYR A 62 -1.23 7.80 13.42
C TYR A 62 0.08 8.36 13.98
N GLU A 63 0.00 9.34 14.86
CA GLU A 63 1.16 10.04 15.44
C GLU A 63 2.03 9.07 16.24
N GLN A 64 1.42 8.30 17.13
CA GLN A 64 2.12 7.30 17.93
C GLN A 64 2.77 6.22 17.04
N ALA A 65 2.06 5.76 16.02
CA ALA A 65 2.59 4.77 15.09
C ALA A 65 3.75 5.33 14.26
N LEU A 66 3.65 6.62 13.83
CA LEU A 66 4.68 7.30 13.06
C LEU A 66 5.99 7.46 13.85
N GLU A 67 5.91 7.79 15.13
CA GLU A 67 7.10 7.91 16.00
C GLU A 67 7.89 6.61 16.06
N ASN A 68 7.21 5.48 16.07
CA ASN A 68 7.79 4.15 16.29
C ASN A 68 8.12 3.36 15.02
N CYS A 69 7.91 3.93 13.83
CA CYS A 69 8.25 3.29 12.55
C CYS A 69 9.42 3.97 11.84
N ASP A 70 10.01 3.27 10.86
CA ASP A 70 11.06 3.79 9.98
C ASP A 70 10.49 4.21 8.62
N ALA A 71 9.37 3.60 8.22
CA ALA A 71 8.74 3.80 6.92
C ALA A 71 7.22 3.83 7.02
N VAL A 72 6.60 4.53 6.07
CA VAL A 72 5.14 4.60 5.91
C VAL A 72 4.77 4.06 4.53
N ILE A 73 3.92 3.04 4.50
CA ILE A 73 3.33 2.51 3.28
C ILE A 73 1.96 3.16 3.13
N ILE A 74 1.83 4.02 2.13
CA ILE A 74 0.56 4.63 1.75
C ILE A 74 -0.15 3.66 0.82
N ALA A 75 -1.22 3.08 1.33
CA ALA A 75 -2.02 2.10 0.62
C ALA A 75 -3.12 2.76 -0.23
N GLU A 76 -3.63 1.99 -1.16
CA GLU A 76 -4.71 2.44 -2.02
C GLU A 76 -6.00 2.68 -1.23
N TYR A 77 -6.71 3.74 -1.61
CA TYR A 77 -7.98 4.13 -1.02
C TYR A 77 -8.86 4.79 -2.08
N ASP A 78 -10.16 4.60 -1.97
CA ASP A 78 -11.14 5.26 -2.84
C ASP A 78 -11.21 6.76 -2.55
N THR A 79 -10.31 7.51 -3.19
CA THR A 79 -10.25 8.96 -3.07
C THR A 79 -11.15 9.68 -4.08
N GLU A 80 -11.66 8.97 -5.09
CA GLU A 80 -12.54 9.55 -6.12
C GLU A 80 -13.92 9.82 -5.54
N ASN A 81 -14.45 8.88 -4.77
CA ASN A 81 -15.76 9.03 -4.12
C ASN A 81 -15.71 9.81 -2.79
N VAL A 82 -14.54 9.91 -2.18
CA VAL A 82 -14.35 10.63 -0.90
C VAL A 82 -13.18 11.60 -0.96
N PRO A 83 -13.31 12.74 -1.67
CA PRO A 83 -12.19 13.68 -1.89
C PRO A 83 -11.54 14.20 -0.61
N LYS A 84 -12.28 14.30 0.50
CA LYS A 84 -11.73 14.73 1.79
C LYS A 84 -10.61 13.80 2.30
N PHE A 85 -10.67 12.50 1.94
CA PHE A 85 -9.63 11.56 2.32
C PHE A 85 -8.33 11.80 1.56
N TYR A 86 -8.40 12.23 0.31
CA TYR A 86 -7.21 12.59 -0.45
C TYR A 86 -6.35 13.62 0.29
N TYR A 87 -6.95 14.70 0.75
CA TYR A 87 -6.24 15.74 1.48
C TYR A 87 -5.64 15.22 2.79
N ARG A 88 -6.39 14.40 3.52
CA ARG A 88 -5.87 13.76 4.75
C ARG A 88 -4.67 12.86 4.47
N ILE A 89 -4.73 12.05 3.41
CA ILE A 89 -3.60 11.19 3.02
C ILE A 89 -2.39 12.05 2.65
N MET A 90 -2.59 13.12 1.89
CA MET A 90 -1.51 14.06 1.52
C MET A 90 -0.87 14.71 2.76
N ASP A 91 -1.67 15.07 3.76
CA ASP A 91 -1.16 15.62 5.02
C ASP A 91 -0.35 14.56 5.79
N ARG A 92 -0.79 13.30 5.81
CA ARG A 92 -0.05 12.21 6.45
C ARG A 92 1.27 11.88 5.72
N ILE A 93 1.29 11.96 4.39
CA ILE A 93 2.53 11.83 3.61
C ILE A 93 3.50 12.94 4.00
N LYS A 94 3.06 14.20 4.03
CA LYS A 94 3.90 15.34 4.43
C LYS A 94 4.47 15.14 5.82
N GLN A 95 3.61 14.82 6.79
CA GLN A 95 4.01 14.58 8.17
C GLN A 95 5.07 13.47 8.29
N ALA A 96 4.92 12.38 7.52
CA ALA A 96 5.91 11.32 7.47
C ALA A 96 7.27 11.82 6.93
N LEU A 97 7.25 12.59 5.84
CA LEU A 97 8.47 13.15 5.24
C LEU A 97 9.15 14.16 6.17
N GLU A 98 8.40 15.04 6.84
CA GLU A 98 8.91 15.97 7.85
C GLU A 98 9.58 15.27 9.03
N ASN A 99 9.08 14.09 9.39
CA ASN A 99 9.70 13.20 10.39
C ASN A 99 10.82 12.32 9.81
N ARG A 100 11.29 12.61 8.58
CA ARG A 100 12.36 11.89 7.88
C ARG A 100 12.10 10.39 7.72
N LYS A 101 10.83 9.99 7.66
CA LYS A 101 10.46 8.60 7.39
C LYS A 101 10.50 8.33 5.89
N GLU A 102 10.85 7.10 5.51
CA GLU A 102 10.68 6.68 4.13
C GLU A 102 9.20 6.50 3.82
N VAL A 103 8.74 7.02 2.69
CA VAL A 103 7.34 6.85 2.26
C VAL A 103 7.31 6.03 0.98
N PHE A 104 6.61 4.91 1.00
CA PHE A 104 6.28 4.09 -0.15
C PHE A 104 4.80 4.26 -0.49
N CYS A 105 4.48 4.83 -1.65
CA CYS A 105 3.13 5.22 -2.01
C CYS A 105 2.61 4.35 -3.17
N THR A 106 1.54 3.58 -2.92
CA THR A 106 0.80 2.83 -3.95
C THR A 106 -0.46 3.55 -4.43
N LEU A 107 -0.90 4.58 -3.67
CA LEU A 107 -2.07 5.37 -4.05
C LEU A 107 -1.83 6.08 -5.39
N LYS A 108 -2.80 5.98 -6.30
CA LYS A 108 -2.76 6.71 -7.57
C LYS A 108 -2.84 8.23 -7.33
N LEU A 109 -1.75 8.91 -7.63
CA LEU A 109 -1.60 10.36 -7.49
C LEU A 109 -1.53 11.04 -8.86
N LYS A 110 -1.90 12.33 -8.90
CA LYS A 110 -1.64 13.17 -10.06
C LYS A 110 -0.14 13.40 -10.22
N GLN A 111 0.36 13.48 -11.45
CA GLN A 111 1.79 13.60 -11.74
C GLN A 111 2.42 14.85 -11.08
N GLU A 112 1.68 15.97 -11.03
CA GLU A 112 2.15 17.19 -10.36
C GLU A 112 2.37 16.94 -8.85
N SER A 113 1.46 16.19 -8.22
CA SER A 113 1.58 15.83 -6.80
C SER A 113 2.78 14.92 -6.55
N VAL A 114 3.04 13.95 -7.43
CA VAL A 114 4.22 13.07 -7.34
C VAL A 114 5.51 13.88 -7.45
N THR A 115 5.59 14.75 -8.46
CA THR A 115 6.77 15.62 -8.66
C THR A 115 7.01 16.52 -7.47
N TRP A 116 5.94 17.10 -6.93
CA TRP A 116 6.03 17.94 -5.75
C TRP A 116 6.48 17.15 -4.52
N LEU A 117 5.92 15.95 -4.27
CA LEU A 117 6.29 15.11 -3.13
C LEU A 117 7.74 14.65 -3.19
N LYS A 118 8.27 14.31 -4.37
CA LYS A 118 9.68 13.96 -4.55
C LYS A 118 10.59 15.12 -4.11
N ARG A 119 10.32 16.34 -4.61
CA ARG A 119 11.08 17.54 -4.21
C ARG A 119 10.95 17.84 -2.73
N TYR A 120 9.75 17.67 -2.19
CA TYR A 120 9.51 17.89 -0.76
C TYR A 120 10.27 16.87 0.12
N ALA A 121 10.32 15.62 -0.30
CA ALA A 121 11.10 14.59 0.37
C ALA A 121 12.61 14.94 0.40
N ASP A 122 13.16 15.44 -0.72
CA ASP A 122 14.55 15.89 -0.78
C ASP A 122 14.82 17.03 0.21
N LEU A 123 13.91 18.02 0.32
CA LEU A 123 14.01 19.09 1.29
C LEU A 123 13.97 18.61 2.75
N CYS A 124 13.16 17.59 3.03
CA CYS A 124 13.05 16.96 4.35
C CYS A 124 14.19 15.95 4.65
N GLN A 125 15.10 15.72 3.71
CA GLN A 125 16.11 14.65 3.79
C GLN A 125 15.47 13.27 4.04
N ALA A 126 14.30 13.03 3.42
CA ALA A 126 13.53 11.80 3.47
C ALA A 126 13.50 11.13 2.09
N LYS A 127 12.94 9.92 2.03
CA LYS A 127 12.80 9.21 0.77
C LYS A 127 11.33 9.01 0.43
N PHE A 128 10.93 9.41 -0.78
CA PHE A 128 9.61 9.15 -1.33
C PHE A 128 9.71 8.22 -2.56
N VAL A 129 9.08 7.07 -2.47
CA VAL A 129 9.02 6.07 -3.55
C VAL A 129 7.58 5.98 -4.04
N TYR A 130 7.37 6.25 -5.31
CA TYR A 130 6.07 6.10 -5.95
C TYR A 130 6.04 4.77 -6.72
N ALA A 131 5.18 3.85 -6.30
CA ALA A 131 5.15 2.48 -6.82
C ALA A 131 4.92 2.40 -8.33
N LEU A 132 4.08 3.29 -8.88
CA LEU A 132 3.81 3.28 -10.33
C LEU A 132 5.00 3.73 -11.18
N ASP A 133 5.92 4.55 -10.65
CA ASP A 133 7.15 4.87 -11.36
C ASP A 133 8.09 3.66 -11.41
N ALA A 134 8.22 2.93 -10.29
CA ALA A 134 9.03 1.72 -10.23
C ALA A 134 8.54 0.64 -11.21
N VAL A 135 7.21 0.51 -11.39
CA VAL A 135 6.63 -0.44 -12.34
C VAL A 135 6.86 0.01 -13.78
N LYS A 136 6.87 1.31 -14.07
CA LYS A 136 7.11 1.82 -15.43
C LYS A 136 8.51 1.51 -15.94
N ASP A 137 9.51 1.56 -15.07
CA ASP A 137 10.90 1.26 -15.41
C ASP A 137 11.08 -0.22 -15.80
N ASP A 138 10.23 -1.12 -15.29
CA ASP A 138 10.23 -2.54 -15.60
C ASP A 138 9.33 -2.93 -16.79
N LEU A 139 8.49 -2.00 -17.29
CA LEU A 139 7.64 -2.25 -18.44
C LEU A 139 8.38 -1.91 -19.74
N PRO A 140 8.33 -2.78 -20.77
CA PRO A 140 8.88 -2.43 -22.08
C PRO A 140 8.21 -1.17 -22.62
N GLU A 141 9.02 -0.24 -23.15
CA GLU A 141 8.57 1.08 -23.66
C GLU A 141 7.47 0.98 -24.75
N ASN A 142 7.36 -0.18 -25.40
CA ASN A 142 6.38 -0.45 -26.44
C ASN A 142 5.53 -1.68 -26.11
N LEU A 143 4.64 -1.56 -25.12
CA LEU A 143 3.54 -2.50 -24.97
C LEU A 143 2.52 -2.25 -26.09
N ASP A 144 2.88 -2.63 -27.32
CA ASP A 144 1.92 -2.73 -28.39
C ASP A 144 1.05 -3.97 -28.12
N MET A 145 -0.13 -3.74 -27.57
CA MET A 145 -1.09 -4.79 -27.21
C MET A 145 -1.52 -5.67 -28.39
N HIS A 146 -1.15 -5.29 -29.62
CA HIS A 146 -1.44 -6.06 -30.84
C HIS A 146 -0.42 -7.17 -31.12
N PHE A 147 0.73 -7.19 -30.42
CA PHE A 147 1.80 -8.18 -30.63
C PHE A 147 2.19 -8.92 -29.35
N VAL A 148 1.23 -9.41 -28.62
CA VAL A 148 1.53 -10.35 -27.52
C VAL A 148 2.02 -11.64 -28.17
N LYS A 149 3.35 -11.87 -28.17
CA LYS A 149 3.90 -13.18 -28.54
C LYS A 149 3.27 -14.22 -27.63
N GLN A 150 2.83 -15.32 -28.22
CA GLN A 150 2.33 -16.45 -27.43
C GLN A 150 3.42 -16.84 -26.42
N PRO A 151 3.15 -16.77 -25.10
CA PRO A 151 4.18 -17.08 -24.12
C PRO A 151 4.57 -18.56 -24.22
N GLU A 152 5.87 -18.83 -24.17
CA GLU A 152 6.38 -20.21 -24.13
C GLU A 152 6.12 -20.87 -22.75
N THR A 153 5.91 -20.03 -21.75
CA THR A 153 5.60 -20.47 -20.39
C THR A 153 4.08 -20.57 -20.17
N PRO A 154 3.59 -21.61 -19.48
CA PRO A 154 2.17 -21.72 -19.14
C PRO A 154 1.69 -20.48 -18.38
N VAL A 155 0.63 -19.85 -18.85
CA VAL A 155 0.01 -18.70 -18.22
C VAL A 155 -1.27 -19.13 -17.53
N VAL A 156 -1.34 -18.91 -16.22
CA VAL A 156 -2.56 -19.14 -15.43
C VAL A 156 -3.22 -17.80 -15.16
N CYS A 157 -4.43 -17.64 -15.66
CA CYS A 157 -5.23 -16.44 -15.42
C CYS A 157 -6.23 -16.68 -14.30
N VAL A 158 -6.12 -15.93 -13.21
CA VAL A 158 -7.08 -15.97 -12.10
C VAL A 158 -8.12 -14.88 -12.30
N LEU A 159 -9.33 -15.30 -12.68
CA LEU A 159 -10.47 -14.41 -12.89
C LEU A 159 -11.45 -14.54 -11.72
N GLY A 160 -11.89 -13.41 -11.19
CA GLY A 160 -12.96 -13.38 -10.19
C GLY A 160 -14.29 -13.02 -10.83
N LEU A 161 -15.35 -13.70 -10.41
CA LEU A 161 -16.72 -13.46 -10.88
C LEU A 161 -17.40 -12.30 -10.12
N SER A 162 -16.81 -11.88 -9.00
CA SER A 162 -17.32 -10.77 -8.17
C SER A 162 -16.15 -10.03 -7.50
N GLU A 163 -16.44 -8.90 -6.88
CA GLU A 163 -15.53 -8.25 -5.94
C GLU A 163 -15.33 -9.14 -4.71
N ASN A 164 -14.16 -9.02 -4.07
CA ASN A 164 -13.79 -9.76 -2.85
C ASN A 164 -13.88 -11.29 -2.93
N CYS A 165 -13.67 -11.88 -4.11
CA CYS A 165 -13.70 -13.33 -4.32
C CYS A 165 -12.34 -14.02 -4.10
N SER A 166 -11.48 -13.47 -3.23
CA SER A 166 -10.17 -14.04 -2.85
C SER A 166 -9.20 -14.30 -4.02
N LYS A 167 -9.31 -13.51 -5.11
CA LYS A 167 -8.39 -13.64 -6.26
C LYS A 167 -6.93 -13.47 -5.86
N PHE A 168 -6.67 -12.49 -5.01
CA PHE A 168 -5.32 -12.18 -4.56
C PHE A 168 -4.73 -13.33 -3.74
N GLU A 169 -5.48 -13.92 -2.81
CA GLU A 169 -5.04 -15.06 -2.03
C GLU A 169 -4.68 -16.25 -2.91
N LEU A 170 -5.51 -16.55 -3.91
CA LEU A 170 -5.24 -17.63 -4.84
C LEU A 170 -3.98 -17.37 -5.67
N GLN A 171 -3.79 -16.13 -6.16
CA GLN A 171 -2.58 -15.74 -6.87
C GLN A 171 -1.34 -15.90 -5.99
N MET A 172 -1.41 -15.48 -4.73
CA MET A 172 -0.31 -15.62 -3.78
C MET A 172 0.00 -17.06 -3.43
N GLN A 173 -1.02 -17.94 -3.37
CA GLN A 173 -0.83 -19.39 -3.18
C GLN A 173 -0.17 -20.05 -4.39
N LEU A 174 -0.52 -19.63 -5.59
CA LEU A 174 0.10 -20.14 -6.84
C LEU A 174 1.56 -19.65 -7.02
N HIS A 175 1.94 -18.55 -6.37
CA HIS A 175 3.30 -18.00 -6.42
C HIS A 175 4.26 -18.72 -5.45
N ARG A 176 3.78 -19.52 -4.51
CA ARG A 176 4.60 -20.32 -3.58
C ARG A 176 5.19 -21.55 -4.25
#